data_74c093c6715c4cb7152e440ba7715f9c
#
_entry.id   74c093c6715c4cb7152e440ba7715f9c
#
_cell.length_a   1.000
_cell.length_b   1.000
_cell.length_c   1.000
_cell.angle_alpha   90.00
_cell.angle_beta   90.00
_cell.angle_gamma   90.00
#
_symmetry.space_group_name_H-M   'P 1'
#
loop_
_entity.id
_entity.type
_entity.pdbx_description
1 polymer ?
#
loop_
_entity_poly.entity_id
_entity_poly.type
_entity_poly.pdbx_seq_one_letter_code
_entity_poly.pdbx_strand_id
1 'polypeptide(L)'
;MNEQHVEGAPILSVDVKLNKAEIDIQLDREYLRTNGMSTAQIAGTIRTALFGKDVSTYEYEDDSYDLNVRLGREFRGGIDDLLDQKIMFMNNRGQKLNIPIRSVVKDVNVEYTNSSIKRLDLVNVVTVFSGVEQGANPNEVVEALKSKMIEYEKTEEWKELAANGIEFNFTGQMEEQAKEMAFLSSALLIAVFLILLIIVTQFNSFSTPTIILSSVVLSLVGVFMGIVITQDDFVVIMTMIGIISLAGIVVNNAIVLVDYTNLLRKRKREELGLTETEQLPITDIKEAIILGGKTRLRPVLLTAITTILGLLPMATGMNIDFFSLFSEFDPKIFFGGDNAMFFGPMSWTIIYGLTFATFLTLVVVPAMYYLLYRLKLLIYRKLNWELKSSI
;
A
#
# COMPACT_ATOMS: atom_id res chain seq x y z
N MET A 1 -8.71 -23.66 15.28
CA MET A 1 -8.54 -22.20 15.34
C MET A 1 -9.77 -21.45 15.87
N ASN A 2 -11.00 -21.91 15.61
CA ASN A 2 -12.19 -21.27 16.22
C ASN A 2 -12.30 -21.39 17.75
N GLU A 3 -11.54 -22.25 18.38
CA GLU A 3 -11.56 -22.43 19.84
C GLU A 3 -10.58 -21.53 20.60
N GLN A 4 -9.62 -20.91 19.92
CA GLN A 4 -8.70 -19.95 20.52
C GLN A 4 -9.06 -18.55 20.01
N HIS A 5 -9.85 -17.85 20.80
CA HIS A 5 -10.20 -16.45 20.55
C HIS A 5 -8.93 -15.60 20.42
N VAL A 6 -8.79 -14.89 19.31
CA VAL A 6 -7.75 -13.87 19.11
C VAL A 6 -8.39 -12.52 19.35
N GLU A 7 -7.90 -11.81 20.35
CA GLU A 7 -8.40 -10.47 20.69
C GLU A 7 -8.29 -9.55 19.48
N GLY A 8 -9.38 -8.89 19.09
CA GLY A 8 -9.46 -8.03 17.91
C GLY A 8 -9.78 -8.72 16.57
N ALA A 9 -9.90 -10.06 16.53
CA ALA A 9 -10.34 -10.80 15.34
C ALA A 9 -11.67 -11.51 15.62
N PRO A 10 -12.81 -10.95 15.18
CA PRO A 10 -14.12 -11.41 15.63
C PRO A 10 -14.48 -12.82 15.11
N ILE A 11 -14.32 -13.08 13.83
CA ILE A 11 -14.69 -14.36 13.21
C ILE A 11 -13.76 -14.66 12.04
N LEU A 12 -13.18 -15.85 12.04
CA LEU A 12 -12.45 -16.37 10.90
C LEU A 12 -13.45 -16.95 9.88
N SER A 13 -13.37 -16.49 8.66
CA SER A 13 -14.16 -16.95 7.53
C SER A 13 -13.27 -17.58 6.48
N VAL A 14 -13.81 -18.56 5.75
CA VAL A 14 -13.11 -19.26 4.67
C VAL A 14 -13.79 -18.88 3.35
N ASP A 15 -12.99 -18.61 2.34
CA ASP A 15 -13.49 -18.17 1.03
C ASP A 15 -14.04 -19.31 0.14
N VAL A 16 -13.86 -20.57 0.58
CA VAL A 16 -14.37 -21.77 -0.10
C VAL A 16 -15.62 -22.24 0.61
N LYS A 17 -16.73 -22.30 -0.13
CA LYS A 17 -17.93 -22.98 0.37
C LYS A 17 -17.73 -24.47 0.24
N LEU A 18 -17.41 -25.08 1.35
CA LEU A 18 -17.32 -26.53 1.52
C LEU A 18 -18.74 -27.11 1.51
N ASN A 19 -18.87 -28.35 1.06
CA ASN A 19 -20.14 -29.09 1.09
C ASN A 19 -21.26 -28.51 0.22
N LYS A 20 -20.94 -28.02 -0.98
CA LYS A 20 -21.99 -27.77 -1.96
C LYS A 20 -22.52 -29.13 -2.44
N ALA A 21 -23.80 -29.41 -2.12
CA ALA A 21 -24.44 -30.62 -2.64
C ALA A 21 -24.61 -30.51 -4.16
N GLU A 22 -24.15 -31.50 -4.88
CA GLU A 22 -24.28 -31.67 -6.31
C GLU A 22 -24.99 -33.00 -6.59
N ILE A 23 -25.97 -32.99 -7.47
CA ILE A 23 -26.70 -34.19 -7.88
C ILE A 23 -26.14 -34.64 -9.23
N ASP A 24 -25.40 -35.75 -9.22
CA ASP A 24 -24.92 -36.39 -10.44
C ASP A 24 -25.96 -37.40 -10.94
N ILE A 25 -26.52 -37.14 -12.13
CA ILE A 25 -27.52 -37.98 -12.77
C ILE A 25 -26.86 -38.72 -13.93
N GLN A 26 -26.59 -39.98 -13.75
CA GLN A 26 -26.02 -40.82 -14.78
C GLN A 26 -27.12 -41.41 -15.67
N LEU A 27 -27.05 -41.07 -16.96
CA LEU A 27 -28.02 -41.50 -17.95
C LEU A 27 -27.62 -42.83 -18.58
N ASP A 28 -28.59 -43.72 -18.85
CA ASP A 28 -28.40 -44.93 -19.64
C ASP A 28 -28.25 -44.58 -21.12
N ARG A 29 -27.02 -44.46 -21.59
CA ARG A 29 -26.71 -44.09 -22.97
C ARG A 29 -27.14 -45.13 -23.99
N GLU A 30 -27.18 -46.42 -23.65
CA GLU A 30 -27.65 -47.50 -24.55
C GLU A 30 -29.15 -47.43 -24.75
N TYR A 31 -29.89 -47.27 -23.65
CA TYR A 31 -31.33 -47.07 -23.70
C TYR A 31 -31.70 -45.81 -24.53
N LEU A 32 -30.98 -44.72 -24.33
CA LEU A 32 -31.18 -43.47 -25.08
C LEU A 32 -30.96 -43.69 -26.57
N ARG A 33 -29.87 -44.35 -26.98
CA ARG A 33 -29.51 -44.61 -28.37
C ARG A 33 -30.55 -45.50 -29.03
N THR A 34 -31.02 -46.55 -28.35
CA THR A 34 -32.01 -47.50 -28.85
C THR A 34 -33.33 -46.83 -29.13
N ASN A 35 -33.73 -45.86 -28.31
CA ASN A 35 -34.99 -45.14 -28.46
C ASN A 35 -34.87 -43.85 -29.27
N GLY A 36 -33.68 -43.52 -29.81
CA GLY A 36 -33.46 -42.32 -30.62
C GLY A 36 -33.52 -41.01 -29.83
N MET A 37 -33.21 -41.06 -28.52
CA MET A 37 -33.15 -39.90 -27.65
C MET A 37 -31.71 -39.34 -27.51
N SER A 38 -31.59 -38.04 -27.42
CA SER A 38 -30.28 -37.41 -27.14
C SER A 38 -30.15 -37.02 -25.64
N THR A 39 -28.97 -37.14 -25.14
CA THR A 39 -28.63 -36.66 -23.75
C THR A 39 -29.02 -35.19 -23.58
N ALA A 40 -28.81 -34.37 -24.62
CA ALA A 40 -29.13 -32.95 -24.60
C ALA A 40 -30.62 -32.65 -24.40
N GLN A 41 -31.51 -33.49 -24.98
CA GLN A 41 -32.99 -33.33 -24.80
C GLN A 41 -33.36 -33.57 -23.33
N ILE A 42 -32.80 -34.61 -22.70
CA ILE A 42 -33.06 -34.93 -21.28
C ILE A 42 -32.50 -33.85 -20.39
N ALA A 43 -31.25 -33.48 -20.57
CA ALA A 43 -30.62 -32.41 -19.80
C ALA A 43 -31.34 -31.07 -19.97
N GLY A 44 -31.82 -30.74 -21.17
CA GLY A 44 -32.61 -29.55 -21.45
C GLY A 44 -33.95 -29.56 -20.72
N THR A 45 -34.61 -30.72 -20.65
CA THR A 45 -35.91 -30.86 -19.95
C THR A 45 -35.71 -30.71 -18.43
N ILE A 46 -34.69 -31.39 -17.86
CA ILE A 46 -34.38 -31.29 -16.44
C ILE A 46 -33.98 -29.83 -16.09
N ARG A 47 -33.18 -29.19 -16.91
CA ARG A 47 -32.80 -27.79 -16.71
C ARG A 47 -34.00 -26.86 -16.72
N THR A 48 -34.89 -27.00 -17.71
CA THR A 48 -36.10 -26.18 -17.80
C THR A 48 -37.03 -26.42 -16.61
N ALA A 49 -37.12 -27.66 -16.17
CA ALA A 49 -37.95 -28.03 -15.02
C ALA A 49 -37.46 -27.36 -13.72
N LEU A 50 -36.16 -27.40 -13.47
CA LEU A 50 -35.52 -26.90 -12.23
C LEU A 50 -35.33 -25.39 -12.25
N PHE A 51 -34.67 -24.88 -13.29
CA PHE A 51 -34.20 -23.50 -13.37
C PHE A 51 -35.13 -22.60 -14.18
N GLY A 52 -35.99 -23.19 -15.02
CA GLY A 52 -36.83 -22.47 -15.92
C GLY A 52 -36.17 -22.17 -17.28
N LYS A 53 -37.00 -21.65 -18.17
CA LYS A 53 -36.58 -21.11 -19.45
C LYS A 53 -37.32 -19.81 -19.70
N ASP A 54 -36.58 -18.81 -20.11
CA ASP A 54 -37.12 -17.54 -20.56
C ASP A 54 -37.75 -17.77 -21.93
N VAL A 55 -39.08 -17.61 -22.02
CA VAL A 55 -39.87 -17.92 -23.21
C VAL A 55 -40.25 -16.68 -23.97
N SER A 56 -40.41 -15.53 -23.32
CA SER A 56 -40.77 -14.25 -23.91
C SER A 56 -40.40 -13.12 -22.95
N THR A 57 -40.50 -11.89 -23.43
CA THR A 57 -40.46 -10.67 -22.62
C THR A 57 -41.84 -10.04 -22.60
N TYR A 58 -42.20 -9.48 -21.47
CA TYR A 58 -43.43 -8.70 -21.29
C TYR A 58 -43.02 -7.24 -21.06
N GLU A 59 -43.52 -6.35 -21.93
CA GLU A 59 -43.32 -4.92 -21.83
C GLU A 59 -44.48 -4.30 -21.06
N TYR A 60 -44.17 -3.61 -19.98
CA TYR A 60 -45.12 -2.85 -19.18
C TYR A 60 -44.56 -1.46 -18.90
N GLU A 61 -45.27 -0.43 -19.38
CA GLU A 61 -44.81 0.94 -19.43
C GLU A 61 -43.45 1.05 -20.17
N ASP A 62 -42.41 1.56 -19.55
CA ASP A 62 -41.04 1.69 -20.12
C ASP A 62 -40.09 0.54 -19.74
N ASP A 63 -40.60 -0.46 -18.99
CA ASP A 63 -39.79 -1.58 -18.48
C ASP A 63 -40.12 -2.89 -19.20
N SER A 64 -39.07 -3.72 -19.43
CA SER A 64 -39.18 -5.04 -20.05
C SER A 64 -38.91 -6.13 -19.00
N TYR A 65 -39.86 -7.05 -18.85
CA TYR A 65 -39.80 -8.15 -17.87
C TYR A 65 -39.70 -9.49 -18.56
N ASP A 66 -38.73 -10.32 -18.16
CA ASP A 66 -38.55 -11.66 -18.69
C ASP A 66 -39.60 -12.62 -18.15
N LEU A 67 -40.26 -13.33 -19.05
CA LEU A 67 -41.20 -14.38 -18.73
C LEU A 67 -40.47 -15.73 -18.59
N ASN A 68 -40.22 -16.14 -17.34
CA ASN A 68 -39.59 -17.41 -17.04
C ASN A 68 -40.60 -18.49 -16.71
N VAL A 69 -40.62 -19.58 -17.48
CA VAL A 69 -41.47 -20.74 -17.27
C VAL A 69 -40.68 -21.89 -16.64
N ARG A 70 -41.12 -22.32 -15.47
CA ARG A 70 -40.55 -23.42 -14.71
C ARG A 70 -41.59 -24.22 -13.96
N LEU A 71 -41.22 -25.40 -13.45
CA LEU A 71 -42.11 -26.18 -12.60
C LEU A 71 -42.45 -25.46 -11.29
N GLY A 72 -43.67 -25.72 -10.80
CA GLY A 72 -44.13 -25.25 -9.49
C GLY A 72 -43.21 -25.75 -8.37
N ARG A 73 -43.20 -25.01 -7.26
CA ARG A 73 -42.30 -25.29 -6.12
C ARG A 73 -42.54 -26.67 -5.52
N GLU A 74 -43.79 -27.12 -5.51
CA GLU A 74 -44.24 -28.42 -5.05
C GLU A 74 -43.64 -29.60 -5.82
N PHE A 75 -43.36 -29.42 -7.12
CA PHE A 75 -42.82 -30.45 -8.00
C PHE A 75 -41.30 -30.37 -8.20
N ARG A 76 -40.59 -29.54 -7.42
CA ARG A 76 -39.14 -29.33 -7.47
C ARG A 76 -38.46 -29.62 -6.14
N GLY A 77 -39.23 -30.01 -5.12
CA GLY A 77 -38.69 -30.17 -3.75
C GLY A 77 -37.90 -31.43 -3.53
N GLY A 78 -38.09 -32.46 -4.36
CA GLY A 78 -37.43 -33.75 -4.25
C GLY A 78 -36.85 -34.23 -5.57
N ILE A 79 -35.85 -35.12 -5.48
CA ILE A 79 -35.25 -35.77 -6.64
C ILE A 79 -36.29 -36.71 -7.29
N ASP A 80 -37.09 -37.40 -6.49
CA ASP A 80 -38.08 -38.33 -6.97
C ASP A 80 -39.16 -37.62 -7.82
N ASP A 81 -39.63 -36.47 -7.37
CA ASP A 81 -40.59 -35.67 -8.12
C ASP A 81 -40.06 -35.24 -9.50
N LEU A 82 -38.76 -34.95 -9.56
CA LEU A 82 -38.09 -34.60 -10.79
C LEU A 82 -37.94 -35.80 -11.72
N LEU A 83 -37.61 -36.99 -11.19
CA LEU A 83 -37.40 -38.22 -11.95
C LEU A 83 -38.73 -38.81 -12.49
N ASP A 84 -39.85 -38.56 -11.82
CA ASP A 84 -41.17 -39.04 -12.24
C ASP A 84 -41.80 -38.18 -13.35
N GLN A 85 -41.15 -37.06 -13.68
CA GLN A 85 -41.60 -36.24 -14.80
C GLN A 85 -41.45 -36.97 -16.12
N LYS A 86 -42.42 -36.74 -17.01
CA LYS A 86 -42.46 -37.36 -18.31
C LYS A 86 -41.89 -36.44 -19.39
N ILE A 87 -40.95 -36.97 -20.16
CA ILE A 87 -40.41 -36.30 -21.32
C ILE A 87 -41.18 -36.75 -22.57
N MET A 88 -41.75 -35.78 -23.28
CA MET A 88 -42.36 -36.03 -24.58
C MET A 88 -41.32 -35.81 -25.70
N PHE A 89 -41.05 -36.83 -26.48
CA PHE A 89 -40.15 -36.73 -27.63
C PHE A 89 -40.70 -37.52 -28.79
N MET A 90 -40.18 -37.22 -29.98
CA MET A 90 -40.50 -37.95 -31.20
C MET A 90 -39.32 -38.85 -31.55
N ASN A 91 -39.55 -40.15 -31.64
CA ASN A 91 -38.52 -41.10 -32.04
C ASN A 91 -38.20 -41.01 -33.54
N ASN A 92 -37.12 -41.68 -33.99
CA ASN A 92 -36.72 -41.72 -35.39
C ASN A 92 -37.78 -42.32 -36.34
N ARG A 93 -38.82 -42.93 -35.82
CA ARG A 93 -39.96 -43.48 -36.55
C ARG A 93 -41.18 -42.55 -36.60
N GLY A 94 -41.03 -41.34 -36.11
CA GLY A 94 -42.12 -40.37 -36.07
C GLY A 94 -43.18 -40.59 -34.98
N GLN A 95 -42.94 -41.52 -34.04
CA GLN A 95 -43.89 -41.78 -32.94
C GLN A 95 -43.61 -40.87 -31.76
N LYS A 96 -44.68 -40.26 -31.20
CA LYS A 96 -44.59 -39.50 -29.96
C LYS A 96 -44.56 -40.44 -28.76
N LEU A 97 -43.44 -40.47 -28.07
CA LEU A 97 -43.25 -41.24 -26.85
C LEU A 97 -43.30 -40.31 -25.65
N ASN A 98 -43.88 -40.82 -24.54
CA ASN A 98 -43.92 -40.11 -23.28
C ASN A 98 -43.30 -40.98 -22.20
N ILE A 99 -42.04 -40.71 -21.87
CA ILE A 99 -41.21 -41.58 -21.00
C ILE A 99 -40.85 -40.82 -19.73
N PRO A 100 -41.00 -41.40 -18.53
CA PRO A 100 -40.55 -40.78 -17.30
C PRO A 100 -39.01 -40.70 -17.27
N ILE A 101 -38.47 -39.62 -16.71
CA ILE A 101 -37.01 -39.42 -16.62
C ILE A 101 -36.33 -40.59 -15.90
N ARG A 102 -36.98 -41.15 -14.86
CA ARG A 102 -36.54 -42.30 -14.11
C ARG A 102 -36.15 -43.51 -15.00
N SER A 103 -36.86 -43.72 -16.09
CA SER A 103 -36.60 -44.87 -17.00
C SER A 103 -35.35 -44.73 -17.83
N VAL A 104 -34.79 -43.54 -17.95
CA VAL A 104 -33.57 -43.21 -18.71
C VAL A 104 -32.38 -42.89 -17.82
N VAL A 105 -32.57 -42.91 -16.50
CA VAL A 105 -31.54 -42.70 -15.49
C VAL A 105 -31.05 -44.06 -15.02
N LYS A 106 -29.74 -44.24 -15.01
CA LYS A 106 -29.05 -45.44 -14.53
C LYS A 106 -28.76 -45.33 -13.05
N ASP A 107 -28.31 -44.18 -12.60
CA ASP A 107 -27.92 -43.93 -11.22
C ASP A 107 -28.06 -42.44 -10.86
N VAL A 108 -28.30 -42.15 -9.59
CA VAL A 108 -28.40 -40.79 -9.04
C VAL A 108 -27.61 -40.73 -7.75
N ASN A 109 -26.52 -39.99 -7.80
CA ASN A 109 -25.63 -39.80 -6.64
C ASN A 109 -25.70 -38.36 -6.15
N VAL A 110 -25.75 -38.19 -4.84
CA VAL A 110 -25.57 -36.89 -4.21
C VAL A 110 -24.14 -36.81 -3.70
N GLU A 111 -23.36 -35.98 -4.37
CA GLU A 111 -21.97 -35.75 -4.00
C GLU A 111 -21.80 -34.36 -3.39
N TYR A 112 -20.84 -34.22 -2.51
CA TYR A 112 -20.47 -32.92 -1.97
C TYR A 112 -19.17 -32.48 -2.62
N THR A 113 -19.21 -31.35 -3.28
CA THR A 113 -18.06 -30.80 -3.98
C THR A 113 -17.74 -29.40 -3.49
N ASN A 114 -16.54 -28.94 -3.77
CA ASN A 114 -16.16 -27.57 -3.51
C ASN A 114 -16.79 -26.64 -4.56
N SER A 115 -17.34 -25.52 -4.11
CA SER A 115 -18.01 -24.58 -5.02
C SER A 115 -17.06 -23.92 -6.04
N SER A 116 -15.79 -23.77 -5.68
CA SER A 116 -14.73 -23.20 -6.53
C SER A 116 -13.36 -23.67 -6.06
N ILE A 117 -12.43 -23.77 -6.99
CA ILE A 117 -11.00 -23.97 -6.71
C ILE A 117 -10.29 -22.67 -7.06
N LYS A 118 -9.74 -22.00 -6.05
CA LYS A 118 -8.94 -20.79 -6.24
C LYS A 118 -7.47 -21.15 -6.39
N ARG A 119 -6.77 -20.37 -7.21
CA ARG A 119 -5.33 -20.52 -7.43
C ARG A 119 -4.65 -19.17 -7.31
N LEU A 120 -3.54 -19.19 -6.61
CA LEU A 120 -2.59 -18.07 -6.54
C LEU A 120 -1.25 -18.60 -7.06
N ASP A 121 -0.67 -17.95 -8.05
CA ASP A 121 0.58 -18.37 -8.69
C ASP A 121 0.60 -19.84 -9.14
N LEU A 122 -0.53 -20.29 -9.72
CA LEU A 122 -0.77 -21.67 -10.21
C LEU A 122 -0.92 -22.73 -9.11
N VAL A 123 -0.79 -22.38 -7.84
CA VAL A 123 -0.98 -23.28 -6.69
C VAL A 123 -2.42 -23.17 -6.18
N ASN A 124 -3.03 -24.28 -5.81
CA ASN A 124 -4.36 -24.28 -5.20
C ASN A 124 -4.27 -23.66 -3.81
N VAL A 125 -5.14 -22.69 -3.53
CA VAL A 125 -5.15 -21.99 -2.24
C VAL A 125 -6.55 -21.96 -1.64
N VAL A 126 -6.57 -21.98 -0.31
CA VAL A 126 -7.76 -21.69 0.50
C VAL A 126 -7.43 -20.48 1.36
N THR A 127 -8.21 -19.41 1.22
CA THR A 127 -7.98 -18.19 1.98
C THR A 127 -8.85 -18.20 3.22
N VAL A 128 -8.20 -18.07 4.38
CA VAL A 128 -8.87 -17.82 5.66
C VAL A 128 -8.70 -16.34 5.96
N PHE A 129 -9.78 -15.62 6.17
CA PHE A 129 -9.76 -14.19 6.41
C PHE A 129 -10.63 -13.80 7.60
N SER A 130 -10.28 -12.69 8.23
CA SER A 130 -11.06 -12.05 9.28
C SER A 130 -11.07 -10.55 9.07
N GLY A 131 -12.12 -9.89 9.54
CA GLY A 131 -12.07 -8.45 9.78
C GLY A 131 -11.27 -8.14 11.06
N VAL A 132 -11.03 -6.87 11.30
CA VAL A 132 -10.49 -6.36 12.55
C VAL A 132 -11.60 -5.63 13.30
N GLU A 133 -11.73 -5.83 14.60
CA GLU A 133 -12.73 -5.13 15.42
C GLU A 133 -12.49 -3.62 15.40
N GLN A 134 -13.56 -2.87 15.50
CA GLN A 134 -13.50 -1.42 15.50
C GLN A 134 -12.70 -0.91 16.72
N GLY A 135 -11.61 -0.20 16.47
CA GLY A 135 -10.71 0.29 17.51
C GLY A 135 -9.52 -0.62 17.83
N ALA A 136 -9.45 -1.84 17.29
CA ALA A 136 -8.28 -2.70 17.41
C ALA A 136 -7.21 -2.33 16.37
N ASN A 137 -5.93 -2.45 16.76
CA ASN A 137 -4.81 -2.21 15.85
C ASN A 137 -4.55 -3.45 14.96
N PRO A 138 -4.70 -3.34 13.63
CA PRO A 138 -4.49 -4.47 12.71
C PRO A 138 -3.12 -5.12 12.84
N ASN A 139 -2.08 -4.35 13.15
CA ASN A 139 -0.72 -4.86 13.32
C ASN A 139 -0.61 -5.78 14.54
N GLU A 140 -1.20 -5.39 15.66
CA GLU A 140 -1.20 -6.19 16.90
C GLU A 140 -1.98 -7.49 16.71
N VAL A 141 -3.12 -7.42 16.04
CA VAL A 141 -3.93 -8.61 15.72
C VAL A 141 -3.15 -9.58 14.83
N VAL A 142 -2.46 -9.10 13.80
CA VAL A 142 -1.64 -9.95 12.92
C VAL A 142 -0.43 -10.52 13.67
N GLU A 143 0.23 -9.77 14.55
CA GLU A 143 1.33 -10.30 15.37
C GLU A 143 0.84 -11.38 16.35
N ALA A 144 -0.32 -11.19 16.97
CA ALA A 144 -0.94 -12.19 17.82
C ALA A 144 -1.30 -13.46 17.03
N LEU A 145 -1.85 -13.33 15.82
CA LEU A 145 -2.11 -14.45 14.92
C LEU A 145 -0.83 -15.17 14.50
N LYS A 146 0.22 -14.45 14.14
CA LYS A 146 1.53 -15.04 13.80
C LYS A 146 2.10 -15.83 14.97
N SER A 147 2.04 -15.28 16.18
CA SER A 147 2.53 -15.96 17.39
C SER A 147 1.80 -17.27 17.65
N LYS A 148 0.47 -17.27 17.53
CA LYS A 148 -0.35 -18.48 17.66
C LYS A 148 -0.08 -19.48 16.54
N MET A 149 0.19 -19.02 15.34
CA MET A 149 0.51 -19.89 14.21
C MET A 149 1.86 -20.58 14.39
N ILE A 150 2.88 -19.89 14.91
CA ILE A 150 4.17 -20.47 15.28
C ILE A 150 4.01 -21.55 16.38
N GLU A 151 3.04 -21.37 17.29
CA GLU A 151 2.72 -22.37 18.29
C GLU A 151 2.03 -23.59 17.66
N TYR A 152 1.10 -23.36 16.74
CA TYR A 152 0.40 -24.42 16.01
C TYR A 152 1.33 -25.23 15.11
N GLU A 153 2.33 -24.60 14.49
CA GLU A 153 3.37 -25.28 13.68
C GLU A 153 4.16 -26.34 14.46
N LYS A 154 4.18 -26.25 15.78
CA LYS A 154 4.85 -27.27 16.64
C LYS A 154 3.99 -28.48 16.91
N THR A 155 2.71 -28.47 16.60
CA THR A 155 1.78 -29.57 16.83
C THR A 155 1.99 -30.71 15.83
N GLU A 156 1.65 -31.91 16.22
CA GLU A 156 1.73 -33.09 15.35
C GLU A 156 0.76 -32.99 14.16
N GLU A 157 -0.40 -32.34 14.37
CA GLU A 157 -1.39 -32.12 13.32
C GLU A 157 -0.79 -31.26 12.18
N TRP A 158 -0.06 -30.19 12.50
CA TRP A 158 0.61 -29.37 11.48
C TRP A 158 1.69 -30.14 10.75
N LYS A 159 2.47 -30.95 11.45
CA LYS A 159 3.53 -31.77 10.83
C LYS A 159 2.98 -32.72 9.79
N GLU A 160 1.81 -33.31 10.06
CA GLU A 160 1.12 -34.20 9.11
C GLU A 160 0.62 -33.39 7.87
N LEU A 161 0.07 -32.20 8.07
CA LEU A 161 -0.36 -31.31 6.98
C LEU A 161 0.83 -30.84 6.14
N ALA A 162 1.91 -30.43 6.77
CA ALA A 162 3.15 -30.01 6.09
C ALA A 162 3.80 -31.16 5.31
N ALA A 163 3.74 -32.41 5.82
CA ALA A 163 4.22 -33.59 5.10
C ALA A 163 3.42 -33.87 3.82
N ASN A 164 2.16 -33.43 3.77
CA ASN A 164 1.30 -33.50 2.59
C ASN A 164 1.47 -32.28 1.64
N GLY A 165 2.48 -31.42 1.89
CA GLY A 165 2.81 -30.29 1.03
C GLY A 165 1.91 -29.05 1.24
N ILE A 166 1.24 -28.95 2.38
CA ILE A 166 0.47 -27.77 2.74
C ILE A 166 1.41 -26.74 3.35
N GLU A 167 1.46 -25.57 2.75
CA GLU A 167 2.19 -24.40 3.24
C GLU A 167 1.21 -23.33 3.69
N PHE A 168 1.62 -22.53 4.65
CA PHE A 168 0.83 -21.44 5.21
C PHE A 168 1.56 -20.10 5.00
N ASN A 169 0.87 -19.13 4.42
CA ASN A 169 1.41 -17.81 4.18
C ASN A 169 0.40 -16.73 4.62
N PHE A 170 0.91 -15.70 5.30
CA PHE A 170 0.14 -14.49 5.56
C PHE A 170 0.14 -13.62 4.30
N THR A 171 -1.05 -13.25 3.83
CA THR A 171 -1.24 -12.40 2.67
C THR A 171 -2.16 -11.22 3.00
N GLY A 172 -2.38 -10.33 2.03
CA GLY A 172 -3.28 -9.20 2.15
C GLY A 172 -2.57 -7.89 2.45
N GLN A 173 -3.30 -6.91 2.96
CA GLN A 173 -2.84 -5.53 3.11
C GLN A 173 -1.51 -5.40 3.87
N MET A 174 -1.30 -6.22 4.90
CA MET A 174 -0.08 -6.20 5.71
C MET A 174 1.16 -6.68 4.95
N GLU A 175 1.02 -7.69 4.09
CA GLU A 175 2.10 -8.15 3.23
C GLU A 175 2.47 -7.09 2.19
N GLU A 176 1.47 -6.46 1.57
CA GLU A 176 1.67 -5.38 0.61
C GLU A 176 2.35 -4.19 1.28
N GLN A 177 1.87 -3.74 2.44
CA GLN A 177 2.54 -2.68 3.21
C GLN A 177 3.98 -3.02 3.57
N ALA A 178 4.27 -4.26 3.95
CA ALA A 178 5.64 -4.69 4.26
C ALA A 178 6.56 -4.64 3.02
N LYS A 179 6.07 -5.09 1.87
CA LYS A 179 6.80 -4.99 0.59
C LYS A 179 7.06 -3.55 0.19
N GLU A 180 6.05 -2.70 0.30
CA GLU A 180 6.17 -1.27 -0.01
C GLU A 180 7.13 -0.55 0.96
N MET A 181 7.06 -0.85 2.26
CA MET A 181 8.01 -0.34 3.25
C MET A 181 9.45 -0.76 2.94
N ALA A 182 9.68 -2.01 2.57
CA ALA A 182 11.00 -2.50 2.18
C ALA A 182 11.52 -1.77 0.94
N PHE A 183 10.66 -1.57 -0.06
CA PHE A 183 10.97 -0.80 -1.26
C PHE A 183 11.29 0.66 -0.94
N LEU A 184 10.42 1.36 -0.19
CA LEU A 184 10.61 2.76 0.17
C LEU A 184 11.83 2.97 1.07
N SER A 185 12.09 2.04 1.99
CA SER A 185 13.29 2.08 2.83
C SER A 185 14.56 1.94 2.00
N SER A 186 14.58 1.04 1.03
CA SER A 186 15.71 0.90 0.10
C SER A 186 15.87 2.12 -0.79
N ALA A 187 14.77 2.71 -1.27
CA ALA A 187 14.78 3.93 -2.05
C ALA A 187 15.33 5.12 -1.25
N LEU A 188 14.94 5.26 0.02
CA LEU A 188 15.48 6.27 0.93
C LEU A 188 16.98 6.10 1.12
N LEU A 189 17.45 4.87 1.34
CA LEU A 189 18.87 4.58 1.51
C LEU A 189 19.67 4.94 0.26
N ILE A 190 19.17 4.55 -0.92
CA ILE A 190 19.78 4.91 -2.21
C ILE A 190 19.78 6.43 -2.41
N ALA A 191 18.68 7.12 -2.10
CA ALA A 191 18.59 8.57 -2.22
C ALA A 191 19.63 9.27 -1.31
N VAL A 192 19.73 8.87 -0.04
CA VAL A 192 20.72 9.40 0.90
C VAL A 192 22.15 9.11 0.42
N PHE A 193 22.41 7.91 -0.11
CA PHE A 193 23.71 7.56 -0.69
C PHE A 193 24.08 8.44 -1.89
N LEU A 194 23.13 8.66 -2.82
CA LEU A 194 23.35 9.54 -3.98
C LEU A 194 23.58 11.00 -3.55
N ILE A 195 22.80 11.48 -2.59
CA ILE A 195 23.00 12.81 -2.00
C ILE A 195 24.41 12.92 -1.40
N LEU A 196 24.82 11.93 -0.61
CA LEU A 196 26.16 11.87 -0.03
C LEU A 196 27.23 11.94 -1.12
N LEU A 197 27.12 11.12 -2.16
CA LEU A 197 28.06 11.06 -3.27
C LEU A 197 28.18 12.42 -3.97
N ILE A 198 27.04 13.05 -4.30
CA ILE A 198 27.01 14.38 -4.94
C ILE A 198 27.69 15.43 -4.06
N ILE A 199 27.37 15.46 -2.76
CA ILE A 199 27.91 16.47 -1.83
C ILE A 199 29.42 16.24 -1.61
N VAL A 200 29.86 14.98 -1.45
CA VAL A 200 31.32 14.66 -1.34
C VAL A 200 32.08 15.12 -2.56
N THR A 201 31.54 14.86 -3.75
CA THR A 201 32.15 15.26 -5.01
C THR A 201 32.18 16.79 -5.16
N GLN A 202 31.08 17.47 -4.79
CA GLN A 202 30.98 18.94 -4.88
C GLN A 202 31.93 19.68 -3.94
N PHE A 203 32.07 19.21 -2.70
CA PHE A 203 32.86 19.90 -1.69
C PHE A 203 34.26 19.32 -1.50
N ASN A 204 34.61 18.24 -2.18
CA ASN A 204 35.87 17.50 -2.03
C ASN A 204 36.26 17.30 -0.56
N SER A 205 35.33 17.01 0.31
CA SER A 205 35.45 16.91 1.76
C SER A 205 34.43 15.94 2.34
N PHE A 206 34.80 15.21 3.39
CA PHE A 206 33.89 14.35 4.14
C PHE A 206 33.20 15.08 5.30
N SER A 207 33.77 16.16 5.79
CA SER A 207 33.23 16.90 6.94
C SER A 207 31.95 17.68 6.57
N THR A 208 31.89 18.28 5.39
CA THR A 208 30.76 19.04 4.91
C THR A 208 29.52 18.16 4.68
N PRO A 209 29.61 17.02 4.00
CA PRO A 209 28.48 16.07 3.87
C PRO A 209 27.91 15.61 5.21
N THR A 210 28.76 15.36 6.20
CA THR A 210 28.31 14.93 7.53
C THR A 210 27.44 15.99 8.21
N ILE A 211 27.80 17.28 8.09
CA ILE A 211 26.98 18.39 8.60
C ILE A 211 25.64 18.45 7.88
N ILE A 212 25.65 18.35 6.55
CA ILE A 212 24.43 18.47 5.73
C ILE A 212 23.51 17.27 5.98
N LEU A 213 24.02 16.05 6.03
CA LEU A 213 23.23 14.85 6.31
C LEU A 213 22.65 14.86 7.74
N SER A 214 23.34 15.44 8.71
CA SER A 214 22.80 15.57 10.07
C SER A 214 21.50 16.40 10.08
N SER A 215 21.37 17.40 9.20
CA SER A 215 20.13 18.18 9.08
C SER A 215 18.96 17.35 8.54
N VAL A 216 19.22 16.35 7.67
CA VAL A 216 18.20 15.42 7.19
C VAL A 216 17.70 14.53 8.34
N VAL A 217 18.61 13.96 9.12
CA VAL A 217 18.22 13.14 10.28
C VAL A 217 17.42 13.96 11.29
N LEU A 218 17.84 15.20 11.54
CA LEU A 218 17.12 16.09 12.45
C LEU A 218 15.75 16.52 11.90
N SER A 219 15.56 16.58 10.58
CA SER A 219 14.26 16.91 9.98
C SER A 219 13.23 15.83 10.25
N LEU A 220 13.65 14.55 10.39
CA LEU A 220 12.74 13.46 10.77
C LEU A 220 12.12 13.67 12.15
N VAL A 221 12.91 14.23 13.08
CA VAL A 221 12.35 14.59 14.41
C VAL A 221 11.20 15.57 14.26
N GLY A 222 11.32 16.55 13.34
CA GLY A 222 10.25 17.48 13.02
C GLY A 222 9.01 16.83 12.45
N VAL A 223 9.19 15.86 11.56
CA VAL A 223 8.07 15.07 10.99
C VAL A 223 7.30 14.34 12.09
N PHE A 224 7.99 13.51 12.88
CA PHE A 224 7.33 12.71 13.92
C PHE A 224 6.73 13.59 15.02
N MET A 225 7.41 14.68 15.40
CA MET A 225 6.89 15.63 16.37
C MET A 225 5.63 16.34 15.84
N GLY A 226 5.60 16.70 14.56
CA GLY A 226 4.43 17.28 13.92
C GLY A 226 3.24 16.34 13.96
N ILE A 227 3.40 15.10 13.49
CA ILE A 227 2.34 14.06 13.50
C ILE A 227 1.81 13.83 14.93
N VAL A 228 2.69 13.74 15.93
CA VAL A 228 2.27 13.55 17.33
C VAL A 228 1.49 14.76 17.89
N ILE A 229 1.90 15.98 17.55
CA ILE A 229 1.23 17.21 18.05
C ILE A 229 -0.15 17.38 17.41
N THR A 230 -0.27 17.13 16.10
CA THR A 230 -1.54 17.26 15.36
C THR A 230 -2.45 16.06 15.52
N GLN A 231 -1.92 14.93 16.03
CA GLN A 231 -2.61 13.64 16.11
C GLN A 231 -3.10 13.13 14.76
N ASP A 232 -2.34 13.44 13.71
CA ASP A 232 -2.63 12.95 12.36
C ASP A 232 -2.28 11.46 12.21
N ASP A 233 -3.02 10.77 11.35
CA ASP A 233 -2.78 9.36 11.05
C ASP A 233 -1.44 9.16 10.31
N PHE A 234 -0.67 8.17 10.75
CA PHE A 234 0.55 7.77 10.06
C PHE A 234 0.24 6.88 8.86
N VAL A 235 0.04 7.49 7.70
CA VAL A 235 -0.15 6.76 6.43
C VAL A 235 1.23 6.35 5.89
N VAL A 236 1.61 5.08 6.09
CA VAL A 236 2.96 4.56 5.84
C VAL A 236 3.53 5.00 4.51
N ILE A 237 2.83 4.73 3.40
CA ILE A 237 3.33 4.99 2.04
C ILE A 237 3.52 6.50 1.81
N MET A 238 2.49 7.30 2.07
CA MET A 238 2.51 8.72 1.77
C MET A 238 3.47 9.49 2.68
N THR A 239 3.54 9.11 3.96
CA THR A 239 4.50 9.67 4.90
C THR A 239 5.93 9.36 4.50
N MET A 240 6.24 8.13 4.09
CA MET A 240 7.58 7.76 3.62
C MET A 240 7.99 8.48 2.34
N ILE A 241 7.08 8.64 1.38
CA ILE A 241 7.31 9.46 0.17
C ILE A 241 7.59 10.92 0.57
N GLY A 242 6.83 11.45 1.53
CA GLY A 242 7.05 12.78 2.11
C GLY A 242 8.44 12.92 2.73
N ILE A 243 8.90 11.93 3.48
CA ILE A 243 10.25 11.90 4.08
C ILE A 243 11.35 11.89 3.01
N ILE A 244 11.21 11.08 1.96
CA ILE A 244 12.18 11.04 0.86
C ILE A 244 12.25 12.41 0.16
N SER A 245 11.09 13.01 -0.12
CA SER A 245 11.01 14.34 -0.74
C SER A 245 11.61 15.42 0.16
N LEU A 246 11.31 15.36 1.46
CA LEU A 246 11.85 16.29 2.47
C LEU A 246 13.38 16.25 2.52
N ALA A 247 13.99 15.06 2.43
CA ALA A 247 15.44 14.93 2.44
C ALA A 247 16.11 15.77 1.36
N GLY A 248 15.56 15.77 0.12
CA GLY A 248 16.06 16.60 -0.99
C GLY A 248 15.91 18.10 -0.72
N ILE A 249 14.79 18.54 -0.16
CA ILE A 249 14.52 19.96 0.12
C ILE A 249 15.44 20.49 1.23
N VAL A 250 15.58 19.73 2.32
CA VAL A 250 16.39 20.12 3.48
C VAL A 250 17.89 20.19 3.12
N VAL A 251 18.35 19.22 2.33
CA VAL A 251 19.75 19.20 1.84
C VAL A 251 20.06 20.45 1.03
N ASN A 252 19.17 20.87 0.14
CA ASN A 252 19.38 22.08 -0.67
C ASN A 252 19.59 23.33 0.20
N ASN A 253 18.78 23.52 1.22
CA ASN A 253 18.89 24.65 2.15
C ASN A 253 20.23 24.63 2.94
N ALA A 254 20.66 23.45 3.37
CA ALA A 254 21.91 23.25 4.09
C ALA A 254 23.13 23.49 3.19
N ILE A 255 23.10 23.00 1.93
CA ILE A 255 24.17 23.23 0.93
C ILE A 255 24.40 24.71 0.74
N VAL A 256 23.33 25.51 0.47
CA VAL A 256 23.43 26.95 0.21
C VAL A 256 24.06 27.71 1.40
N LEU A 257 23.75 27.30 2.62
CA LEU A 257 24.32 27.92 3.83
C LEU A 257 25.80 27.59 4.00
N VAL A 258 26.17 26.31 3.83
CA VAL A 258 27.55 25.84 4.02
C VAL A 258 28.46 26.35 2.91
N ASP A 259 28.00 26.32 1.64
CA ASP A 259 28.74 26.82 0.49
C ASP A 259 29.09 28.31 0.66
N TYR A 260 28.09 29.12 1.04
CA TYR A 260 28.33 30.53 1.29
C TYR A 260 29.27 30.77 2.47
N THR A 261 29.20 29.99 3.52
CA THR A 261 30.15 30.06 4.63
C THR A 261 31.58 29.73 4.17
N ASN A 262 31.76 28.73 3.32
CA ASN A 262 33.03 28.39 2.72
C ASN A 262 33.57 29.52 1.83
N LEU A 263 32.71 30.17 1.05
CA LEU A 263 33.07 31.32 0.25
C LEU A 263 33.57 32.49 1.10
N LEU A 264 32.89 32.81 2.20
CA LEU A 264 33.28 33.86 3.13
C LEU A 264 34.65 33.54 3.78
N ARG A 265 34.89 32.29 4.16
CA ARG A 265 36.16 31.84 4.67
C ARG A 265 37.29 31.99 3.64
N LYS A 266 37.03 31.67 2.37
CA LYS A 266 38.00 31.84 1.29
C LYS A 266 38.36 33.33 1.10
N ARG A 267 37.36 34.21 1.05
CA ARG A 267 37.57 35.67 0.94
C ARG A 267 38.37 36.21 2.12
N LYS A 268 38.02 35.79 3.34
CA LYS A 268 38.77 36.24 4.55
C LYS A 268 40.23 35.78 4.54
N ARG A 269 40.49 34.59 4.00
CA ARG A 269 41.86 34.10 3.82
C ARG A 269 42.66 34.92 2.80
N GLU A 270 42.04 35.30 1.70
CA GLU A 270 42.61 36.17 0.66
C GLU A 270 42.89 37.56 1.22
N GLU A 271 41.97 38.15 2.01
CA GLU A 271 42.14 39.44 2.68
C GLU A 271 43.33 39.45 3.64
N LEU A 272 43.57 38.37 4.34
CA LEU A 272 44.67 38.23 5.29
C LEU A 272 46.00 37.81 4.62
N GLY A 273 46.02 37.61 3.29
CA GLY A 273 47.20 37.16 2.55
C GLY A 273 47.70 35.76 2.94
N LEU A 274 46.85 34.92 3.54
CA LEU A 274 47.20 33.59 4.00
C LEU A 274 47.22 32.58 2.83
N THR A 275 48.23 31.71 2.85
CA THR A 275 48.31 30.59 1.87
C THR A 275 47.22 29.55 2.12
N GLU A 276 47.00 28.67 1.15
CA GLU A 276 45.96 27.60 1.28
C GLU A 276 46.23 26.64 2.46
N THR A 277 47.46 26.55 2.91
CA THR A 277 47.89 25.66 4.03
C THR A 277 47.80 26.33 5.39
N GLU A 278 47.73 27.66 5.47
CA GLU A 278 47.69 28.39 6.73
C GLU A 278 46.28 28.43 7.32
N GLN A 279 46.20 28.32 8.65
CA GLN A 279 44.93 28.29 9.40
C GLN A 279 44.39 29.70 9.59
N LEU A 280 43.09 29.86 9.35
CA LEU A 280 42.37 31.05 9.78
C LEU A 280 42.25 31.11 11.30
N PRO A 281 42.39 32.27 11.92
CA PRO A 281 42.13 32.46 13.34
C PRO A 281 40.66 32.05 13.66
N ILE A 282 40.46 31.46 14.83
CA ILE A 282 39.11 30.99 15.28
C ILE A 282 38.11 32.13 15.30
N THR A 283 38.54 33.35 15.61
CA THR A 283 37.75 34.57 15.60
C THR A 283 37.14 34.88 14.23
N ASP A 284 38.00 34.79 13.19
CA ASP A 284 37.58 35.10 11.80
C ASP A 284 36.67 34.04 11.24
N ILE A 285 36.88 32.77 11.62
CA ILE A 285 35.96 31.69 11.25
C ILE A 285 34.59 31.88 11.90
N LYS A 286 34.54 32.23 13.20
CA LYS A 286 33.27 32.52 13.90
C LYS A 286 32.55 33.69 13.25
N GLU A 287 33.29 34.74 12.86
CA GLU A 287 32.74 35.88 12.14
C GLU A 287 32.14 35.50 10.78
N ALA A 288 32.87 34.70 10.00
CA ALA A 288 32.41 34.18 8.70
C ALA A 288 31.13 33.33 8.83
N ILE A 289 31.07 32.46 9.85
CA ILE A 289 29.87 31.63 10.12
C ILE A 289 28.67 32.51 10.48
N ILE A 290 28.85 33.51 11.38
CA ILE A 290 27.78 34.41 11.79
C ILE A 290 27.29 35.26 10.61
N LEU A 291 28.22 35.81 9.82
CA LEU A 291 27.88 36.58 8.63
C LEU A 291 27.18 35.73 7.56
N GLY A 292 27.63 34.51 7.35
CA GLY A 292 27.01 33.53 6.47
C GLY A 292 25.57 33.24 6.85
N GLY A 293 25.33 32.95 8.14
CA GLY A 293 24.00 32.77 8.69
C GLY A 293 23.09 33.97 8.51
N LYS A 294 23.59 35.18 8.85
CA LYS A 294 22.82 36.42 8.70
C LYS A 294 22.42 36.71 7.25
N THR A 295 23.35 36.53 6.31
CA THR A 295 23.12 36.83 4.89
C THR A 295 22.17 35.83 4.23
N ARG A 296 22.23 34.55 4.62
CA ARG A 296 21.41 33.47 4.06
C ARG A 296 20.09 33.25 4.80
N LEU A 297 19.85 33.92 5.90
CA LEU A 297 18.59 33.83 6.64
C LEU A 297 17.37 34.10 5.76
N ARG A 298 17.36 35.22 5.04
CA ARG A 298 16.23 35.60 4.17
C ARG A 298 15.96 34.61 3.04
N PRO A 299 16.94 34.20 2.20
CA PRO A 299 16.72 33.21 1.16
C PRO A 299 16.19 31.88 1.69
N VAL A 300 16.77 31.35 2.78
CA VAL A 300 16.36 30.06 3.37
C VAL A 300 14.95 30.12 3.93
N LEU A 301 14.58 31.20 4.64
CA LEU A 301 13.22 31.38 5.13
C LEU A 301 12.23 31.55 3.97
N LEU A 302 12.59 32.30 2.93
CA LEU A 302 11.71 32.52 1.80
C LEU A 302 11.40 31.22 1.07
N THR A 303 12.43 30.39 0.78
CA THR A 303 12.23 29.07 0.15
C THR A 303 11.35 28.16 0.99
N ALA A 304 11.54 28.11 2.30
CA ALA A 304 10.72 27.31 3.19
C ALA A 304 9.26 27.79 3.19
N ILE A 305 9.03 29.09 3.36
CA ILE A 305 7.68 29.68 3.39
C ILE A 305 6.96 29.44 2.06
N THR A 306 7.62 29.68 0.93
CA THR A 306 7.00 29.45 -0.40
C THR A 306 6.67 27.99 -0.64
N THR A 307 7.51 27.05 -0.20
CA THR A 307 7.23 25.62 -0.31
C THR A 307 6.06 25.22 0.58
N ILE A 308 6.02 25.68 1.84
CA ILE A 308 4.90 25.42 2.76
C ILE A 308 3.59 25.96 2.20
N LEU A 309 3.58 27.22 1.73
CA LEU A 309 2.39 27.84 1.14
C LEU A 309 1.94 27.11 -0.13
N GLY A 310 2.89 26.61 -0.94
CA GLY A 310 2.57 25.81 -2.13
C GLY A 310 1.95 24.45 -1.83
N LEU A 311 2.32 23.84 -0.70
CA LEU A 311 1.77 22.55 -0.26
C LEU A 311 0.49 22.68 0.58
N LEU A 312 0.24 23.87 1.12
CA LEU A 312 -0.91 24.10 2.02
C LEU A 312 -2.27 23.74 1.41
N PRO A 313 -2.58 24.12 0.15
CA PRO A 313 -3.84 23.74 -0.48
C PRO A 313 -4.02 22.21 -0.54
N MET A 314 -2.96 21.47 -0.90
CA MET A 314 -2.98 20.01 -0.96
C MET A 314 -3.09 19.39 0.43
N ALA A 315 -2.40 19.94 1.42
CA ALA A 315 -2.43 19.49 2.81
C ALA A 315 -3.81 19.67 3.46
N THR A 316 -4.47 20.80 3.18
CA THR A 316 -5.81 21.12 3.73
C THR A 316 -6.96 20.59 2.87
N GLY A 317 -6.67 20.09 1.66
CA GLY A 317 -7.69 19.65 0.72
C GLY A 317 -8.46 20.81 0.07
N MET A 318 -7.88 22.02 0.02
CA MET A 318 -8.51 23.17 -0.59
C MET A 318 -8.53 23.04 -2.11
N ASN A 319 -9.73 23.01 -2.68
CA ASN A 319 -9.96 22.93 -4.10
C ASN A 319 -10.66 24.20 -4.58
N ILE A 320 -10.32 24.62 -5.80
CA ILE A 320 -10.90 25.79 -6.48
C ILE A 320 -11.45 25.32 -7.82
N ASP A 321 -12.71 25.60 -8.08
CA ASP A 321 -13.30 25.37 -9.39
C ASP A 321 -12.90 26.51 -10.34
N PHE A 322 -11.85 26.30 -11.10
CA PHE A 322 -11.33 27.27 -12.05
C PHE A 322 -12.33 27.55 -13.19
N PHE A 323 -13.18 26.57 -13.55
CA PHE A 323 -14.17 26.79 -14.59
C PHE A 323 -15.25 27.78 -14.13
N SER A 324 -15.80 27.58 -12.94
CA SER A 324 -16.76 28.52 -12.32
C SER A 324 -16.12 29.87 -12.03
N LEU A 325 -14.85 29.88 -11.61
CA LEU A 325 -14.11 31.13 -11.38
C LEU A 325 -14.04 32.01 -12.64
N PHE A 326 -13.77 31.43 -13.80
CA PHE A 326 -13.64 32.21 -15.05
C PHE A 326 -14.98 32.46 -15.76
N SER A 327 -15.99 31.59 -15.60
CA SER A 327 -17.30 31.71 -16.22
C SER A 327 -18.29 32.52 -15.40
N GLU A 328 -18.29 32.36 -14.08
CA GLU A 328 -19.28 32.94 -13.16
C GLU A 328 -18.67 33.96 -12.18
N PHE A 329 -17.33 34.12 -12.18
CA PHE A 329 -16.54 34.89 -11.19
C PHE A 329 -16.77 34.41 -9.75
N ASP A 330 -17.17 33.10 -9.58
CA ASP A 330 -17.35 32.46 -8.30
C ASP A 330 -16.35 31.29 -8.18
N PRO A 331 -15.36 31.37 -7.26
CA PRO A 331 -14.33 30.34 -7.15
C PRO A 331 -14.81 29.00 -6.56
N LYS A 332 -16.04 28.92 -6.04
CA LYS A 332 -16.64 27.73 -5.41
C LYS A 332 -15.61 26.91 -4.63
N ILE A 333 -14.99 27.55 -3.63
CA ILE A 333 -13.95 26.91 -2.82
C ILE A 333 -14.59 25.81 -1.96
N PHE A 334 -14.07 24.59 -2.08
CA PHE A 334 -14.48 23.47 -1.24
C PHE A 334 -13.26 22.76 -0.68
N PHE A 335 -13.45 22.05 0.45
CA PHE A 335 -12.40 21.32 1.14
C PHE A 335 -12.67 19.80 1.08
N GLY A 336 -11.58 19.01 0.92
CA GLY A 336 -11.66 17.55 0.84
C GLY A 336 -11.53 17.05 -0.60
N GLY A 337 -11.97 15.81 -0.82
CA GLY A 337 -11.85 15.07 -2.08
C GLY A 337 -10.72 14.05 -2.08
N ASP A 338 -10.75 13.14 -3.04
CA ASP A 338 -9.85 11.98 -3.12
C ASP A 338 -8.37 12.35 -3.16
N ASN A 339 -8.04 13.42 -3.90
CA ASN A 339 -6.65 13.90 -3.98
C ASN A 339 -6.10 14.39 -2.63
N ALA A 340 -6.94 15.08 -1.86
CA ALA A 340 -6.54 15.56 -0.53
C ALA A 340 -6.39 14.39 0.46
N MET A 341 -7.28 13.43 0.40
CA MET A 341 -7.22 12.23 1.23
C MET A 341 -5.96 11.41 0.93
N PHE A 342 -5.57 11.34 -0.35
CA PHE A 342 -4.42 10.56 -0.78
C PHE A 342 -3.08 11.29 -0.54
N PHE A 343 -2.94 12.54 -0.98
CA PHE A 343 -1.68 13.30 -0.92
C PHE A 343 -1.55 14.20 0.33
N GLY A 344 -2.61 14.39 1.09
CA GLY A 344 -2.60 15.20 2.31
C GLY A 344 -1.52 14.77 3.32
N PRO A 345 -1.45 13.49 3.70
CA PRO A 345 -0.44 13.00 4.65
C PRO A 345 1.00 13.25 4.18
N MET A 346 1.28 13.12 2.87
CA MET A 346 2.58 13.47 2.29
C MET A 346 2.88 14.95 2.45
N SER A 347 1.90 15.81 2.14
CA SER A 347 2.06 17.27 2.20
C SER A 347 2.28 17.74 3.64
N TRP A 348 1.52 17.25 4.60
CA TRP A 348 1.70 17.53 6.02
C TRP A 348 3.06 17.07 6.52
N THR A 349 3.51 15.89 6.14
CA THR A 349 4.85 15.37 6.44
C THR A 349 5.96 16.33 6.02
N ILE A 350 5.87 16.86 4.79
CA ILE A 350 6.85 17.83 4.26
C ILE A 350 6.75 19.16 5.03
N ILE A 351 5.54 19.65 5.31
CA ILE A 351 5.32 20.90 6.04
C ILE A 351 5.93 20.83 7.46
N TYR A 352 5.64 19.77 8.20
CA TYR A 352 6.17 19.60 9.57
C TYR A 352 7.69 19.49 9.55
N GLY A 353 8.21 18.60 8.70
CA GLY A 353 9.64 18.38 8.58
C GLY A 353 10.39 19.62 8.12
N LEU A 354 9.88 20.34 7.11
CA LEU A 354 10.51 21.54 6.58
C LEU A 354 10.48 22.70 7.58
N THR A 355 9.37 22.91 8.28
CA THR A 355 9.25 23.94 9.30
C THR A 355 10.31 23.75 10.39
N PHE A 356 10.39 22.55 10.93
CA PHE A 356 11.36 22.20 11.97
C PHE A 356 12.81 22.22 11.44
N ALA A 357 13.03 21.63 10.27
CA ALA A 357 14.33 21.60 9.64
C ALA A 357 14.86 23.01 9.32
N THR A 358 14.02 23.92 8.89
CA THR A 358 14.43 25.29 8.57
C THR A 358 14.95 26.00 9.81
N PHE A 359 14.23 25.88 10.93
CA PHE A 359 14.71 26.42 12.21
C PHE A 359 16.02 25.78 12.64
N LEU A 360 16.09 24.44 12.60
CA LEU A 360 17.31 23.72 12.98
C LEU A 360 18.50 24.01 12.06
N THR A 361 18.28 24.11 10.74
CA THR A 361 19.35 24.39 9.78
C THR A 361 20.02 25.73 10.07
N LEU A 362 19.26 26.72 10.45
CA LEU A 362 19.80 28.06 10.78
C LEU A 362 20.60 28.08 12.09
N VAL A 363 20.36 27.16 13.02
CA VAL A 363 21.01 27.11 14.31
C VAL A 363 22.04 25.99 14.38
N VAL A 364 21.63 24.76 14.03
CA VAL A 364 22.45 23.55 14.20
C VAL A 364 23.57 23.46 13.15
N VAL A 365 23.29 23.79 11.88
CA VAL A 365 24.33 23.68 10.84
C VAL A 365 25.52 24.61 11.11
N PRO A 366 25.33 25.90 11.45
CA PRO A 366 26.44 26.78 11.87
C PRO A 366 27.16 26.28 13.12
N ALA A 367 26.42 25.78 14.12
CA ALA A 367 27.00 25.23 15.34
C ALA A 367 27.83 23.96 15.05
N MET A 368 27.32 23.04 14.28
CA MET A 368 28.01 21.82 13.86
C MET A 368 29.25 22.15 13.02
N TYR A 369 29.15 23.11 12.13
CA TYR A 369 30.28 23.59 11.35
C TYR A 369 31.43 24.11 12.24
N TYR A 370 31.07 24.94 13.25
CA TYR A 370 32.04 25.44 14.22
C TYR A 370 32.62 24.32 15.08
N LEU A 371 31.80 23.39 15.59
CA LEU A 371 32.23 22.27 16.41
C LEU A 371 33.19 21.33 15.65
N LEU A 372 32.83 20.94 14.42
CA LEU A 372 33.70 20.08 13.61
C LEU A 372 35.02 20.75 13.26
N TYR A 373 35.02 22.05 12.99
CA TYR A 373 36.25 22.78 12.79
C TYR A 373 37.11 22.76 14.05
N ARG A 374 36.57 23.04 15.21
CA ARG A 374 37.26 22.99 16.50
C ARG A 374 37.77 21.58 16.82
N LEU A 375 36.99 20.56 16.56
CA LEU A 375 37.40 19.17 16.74
C LEU A 375 38.57 18.81 15.82
N LYS A 376 38.54 19.24 14.58
CA LYS A 376 39.62 19.05 13.62
C LYS A 376 40.88 19.71 14.10
N LEU A 377 40.85 20.94 14.60
CA LEU A 377 41.97 21.63 15.18
C LEU A 377 42.57 20.87 16.39
N LEU A 378 41.75 20.34 17.27
CA LEU A 378 42.19 19.53 18.42
C LEU A 378 42.86 18.25 18.01
N ILE A 379 42.32 17.54 17.01
CA ILE A 379 42.90 16.29 16.48
C ILE A 379 44.24 16.57 15.84
N TYR A 380 44.36 17.59 15.00
CA TYR A 380 45.63 17.93 14.35
C TYR A 380 46.69 18.39 15.33
N ARG A 381 46.31 19.16 16.36
CA ARG A 381 47.20 19.57 17.44
C ARG A 381 47.74 18.38 18.23
N LYS A 382 46.95 17.33 18.39
CA LYS A 382 47.31 16.12 19.12
C LYS A 382 48.16 15.15 18.29
N LEU A 383 47.98 15.17 16.96
CA LEU A 383 48.68 14.28 16.03
C LEU A 383 49.93 14.89 15.37
N ASN A 384 50.27 16.16 15.68
CA ASN A 384 51.41 16.91 15.06
C ASN A 384 51.40 16.86 13.51
N TRP A 385 50.21 16.79 12.90
CA TRP A 385 50.07 16.63 11.47
C TRP A 385 49.82 18.00 10.81
N GLU A 386 50.50 18.28 9.70
CA GLU A 386 50.24 19.50 8.92
C GLU A 386 48.82 19.51 8.33
N LEU A 387 48.14 20.62 8.54
CA LEU A 387 46.75 20.81 8.06
C LEU A 387 46.75 21.02 6.54
N LYS A 388 46.28 20.04 5.78
CA LYS A 388 45.84 20.27 4.40
C LYS A 388 44.55 21.09 4.39
N SER A 389 44.48 22.10 3.50
CA SER A 389 43.45 23.13 3.42
C SER A 389 42.08 22.70 2.90
N SER A 390 41.83 21.40 2.78
CA SER A 390 40.59 20.86 2.24
C SER A 390 39.51 20.73 3.32
N ILE A 391 38.88 21.80 3.66
CA ILE A 391 37.49 21.88 4.12
C ILE A 391 36.77 22.94 3.34
#